data_31a86df9901e171f5a0c8ff24ea9884f
#
_entry.id   31a86df9901e171f5a0c8ff24ea9884f
#
_cell.length_a   1.000
_cell.length_b   1.000
_cell.length_c   1.000
_cell.angle_alpha   90.00
_cell.angle_beta   90.00
_cell.angle_gamma   90.00
#
_symmetry.space_group_name_H-M   'P 1'
#
loop_
_entity.id
_entity.type
_entity.pdbx_description
1 polymer ?
#
loop_
_entity_poly.entity_id
_entity_poly.type
_entity_poly.pdbx_seq_one_letter_code
_entity_poly.pdbx_strand_id
1 'polypeptide(L)'
;MIHSGKVRIESKHGLELGILDTGEIFGEVGHIIESPRTVTAVAVTNSIIRVIDEKTVKEKMNKADPVLAAIIRGLSLRIGDANALAEKHWLELSLYKSLGK
;
A
#
# COMPACT_ATOMS: atom_id res chain seq x y z
N MET A 1 -7.78 -4.20 7.19
CA MET A 1 -7.02 -4.17 8.45
C MET A 1 -6.73 -5.59 8.92
N ILE A 2 -5.54 -5.84 9.38
CA ILE A 2 -5.12 -7.17 9.82
C ILE A 2 -5.65 -7.40 11.24
N HIS A 3 -6.58 -8.35 11.39
CA HIS A 3 -7.08 -8.76 12.70
C HIS A 3 -6.10 -9.68 13.40
N SER A 4 -5.51 -10.62 12.66
CA SER A 4 -4.42 -11.48 13.13
C SER A 4 -3.59 -11.96 11.96
N GLY A 5 -2.31 -12.27 12.19
CA GLY A 5 -1.38 -12.77 11.20
C GLY A 5 -0.43 -11.72 10.66
N LYS A 6 0.27 -12.07 9.59
CA LYS A 6 1.24 -11.21 8.90
C LYS A 6 0.99 -11.21 7.40
N VAL A 7 1.11 -10.04 6.79
CA VAL A 7 0.87 -9.82 5.37
C VAL A 7 2.09 -9.14 4.77
N ARG A 8 2.63 -9.72 3.70
CA ARG A 8 3.70 -9.11 2.91
C ARG A 8 3.06 -8.22 1.85
N ILE A 9 3.58 -7.00 1.70
CA ILE A 9 3.17 -6.07 0.65
C ILE A 9 4.23 -6.07 -0.44
N GLU A 10 3.79 -6.29 -1.66
CA GLU A 10 4.64 -6.33 -2.84
C GLU A 10 4.19 -5.28 -3.85
N SER A 11 5.15 -4.74 -4.60
CA SER A 11 4.85 -3.88 -5.74
C SER A 11 4.21 -4.68 -6.88
N LYS A 12 3.73 -3.99 -7.90
CA LYS A 12 3.11 -4.59 -9.08
C LYS A 12 3.93 -5.73 -9.70
N HIS A 13 5.25 -5.62 -9.69
CA HIS A 13 6.16 -6.61 -10.29
C HIS A 13 6.89 -7.49 -9.26
N GLY A 14 6.44 -7.49 -8.01
CA GLY A 14 6.90 -8.44 -6.99
C GLY A 14 7.99 -7.96 -6.05
N LEU A 15 8.36 -6.66 -6.07
CA LEU A 15 9.28 -6.12 -5.08
C LEU A 15 8.62 -6.10 -3.70
N GLU A 16 9.26 -6.71 -2.70
CA GLU A 16 8.78 -6.63 -1.32
C GLU A 16 8.95 -5.20 -0.79
N LEU A 17 7.84 -4.57 -0.40
CA LEU A 17 7.82 -3.22 0.16
C LEU A 17 7.80 -3.22 1.69
N GLY A 18 7.33 -4.31 2.29
CA GLY A 18 7.30 -4.46 3.73
C GLY A 18 6.42 -5.60 4.18
N ILE A 19 6.47 -5.88 5.47
CA ILE A 19 5.61 -6.85 6.13
C ILE A 19 4.78 -6.12 7.18
N LEU A 20 3.48 -6.30 7.12
CA LEU A 20 2.52 -5.72 8.05
C LEU A 20 2.06 -6.76 9.06
N ASP A 21 1.80 -6.32 10.27
CA ASP A 21 1.40 -7.17 11.39
C ASP A 21 -0.02 -6.83 11.87
N THR A 22 -0.48 -7.53 12.89
CA THR A 22 -1.78 -7.31 13.51
C THR A 22 -2.02 -5.84 13.85
N GLY A 23 -3.18 -5.33 13.52
CA GLY A 23 -3.59 -3.94 13.74
C GLY A 23 -3.24 -2.99 12.61
N GLU A 24 -2.37 -3.37 11.69
CA GLU A 24 -2.00 -2.51 10.58
C GLU A 24 -3.01 -2.63 9.43
N ILE A 25 -3.09 -1.56 8.62
CA ILE A 25 -3.99 -1.47 7.48
C ILE A 25 -3.20 -1.49 6.17
N PHE A 26 -3.81 -2.03 5.11
CA PHE A 26 -3.24 -1.99 3.76
C PHE A 26 -4.35 -1.81 2.73
N GLY A 27 -3.96 -1.36 1.53
CA GLY A 27 -4.89 -1.11 0.43
C GLY A 27 -5.68 0.20 0.56
N GLU A 28 -5.47 0.99 1.61
CA GLU A 28 -6.18 2.23 1.89
C GLU A 28 -5.81 3.37 0.95
N VAL A 29 -4.58 3.37 0.45
CA VAL A 29 -4.08 4.46 -0.42
C VAL A 29 -4.94 4.60 -1.67
N GLY A 30 -5.29 3.50 -2.32
CA GLY A 30 -6.14 3.51 -3.51
C GLY A 30 -7.52 4.09 -3.26
N HIS A 31 -8.07 3.90 -2.06
CA HIS A 31 -9.38 4.47 -1.69
C HIS A 31 -9.28 5.96 -1.33
N ILE A 32 -8.20 6.35 -0.67
CA ILE A 32 -8.02 7.74 -0.20
C ILE A 32 -7.75 8.69 -1.36
N ILE A 33 -6.91 8.29 -2.31
CA ILE A 33 -6.54 9.12 -3.47
C ILE A 33 -7.29 8.75 -4.75
N GLU A 34 -8.25 7.83 -4.66
CA GLU A 34 -9.06 7.36 -5.79
C GLU A 34 -8.22 6.84 -6.97
N SER A 35 -7.16 6.14 -6.65
CA SER A 35 -6.22 5.56 -7.61
C SER A 35 -6.35 4.03 -7.65
N PRO A 36 -6.06 3.38 -8.78
CA PRO A 36 -5.99 1.93 -8.83
C PRO A 36 -4.98 1.38 -7.81
N ARG A 37 -5.22 0.19 -7.31
CA ARG A 37 -4.29 -0.47 -6.41
C ARG A 37 -2.97 -0.73 -7.12
N THR A 38 -1.87 -0.33 -6.48
CA THR A 38 -0.51 -0.45 -7.03
C THR A 38 0.30 -1.52 -6.33
N VAL A 39 -0.27 -2.18 -5.32
CA VAL A 39 0.43 -3.19 -4.53
C VAL A 39 -0.39 -4.47 -4.42
N THR A 40 0.29 -5.57 -4.15
CA THR A 40 -0.29 -6.88 -3.89
C THR A 40 -0.03 -7.25 -2.44
N ALA A 41 -1.04 -7.79 -1.77
CA ALA A 41 -0.94 -8.28 -0.41
C ALA A 41 -0.90 -9.82 -0.41
N VAL A 42 0.09 -10.39 0.24
CA VAL A 42 0.28 -11.84 0.33
C VAL A 42 0.35 -12.27 1.79
N ALA A 43 -0.53 -13.17 2.20
CA ALA A 43 -0.49 -13.71 3.55
C ALA A 43 0.78 -14.54 3.77
N VAL A 44 1.59 -14.16 4.74
CA VAL A 44 2.81 -14.89 5.12
C VAL A 44 2.49 -16.03 6.09
N THR A 45 1.49 -15.80 6.94
CA THR A 45 0.96 -16.80 7.90
C THR A 45 -0.54 -16.91 7.71
N ASN A 46 -1.18 -17.82 8.42
CA ASN A 46 -2.63 -17.83 8.51
C ASN A 46 -3.10 -16.49 9.08
N SER A 47 -3.93 -15.79 8.32
CA SER A 47 -4.30 -14.42 8.63
C SER A 47 -5.80 -14.24 8.58
N ILE A 48 -6.31 -13.40 9.47
CA ILE A 48 -7.71 -12.97 9.47
C ILE A 48 -7.72 -11.48 9.14
N ILE A 49 -8.40 -11.15 8.05
CA ILE A 49 -8.44 -9.78 7.50
C ILE A 49 -9.84 -9.22 7.66
N ARG A 50 -9.94 -8.04 8.27
CA ARG A 50 -11.18 -7.28 8.28
C ARG A 50 -11.20 -6.41 7.02
N VAL A 51 -12.21 -6.62 6.19
CA VAL A 51 -12.39 -5.80 4.98
C VAL A 51 -13.06 -4.49 5.36
N ILE A 52 -12.45 -3.38 4.93
CA ILE A 52 -13.02 -2.04 5.04
C ILE A 52 -13.27 -1.56 3.63
N ASP A 53 -14.54 -1.35 3.28
CA ASP A 53 -14.90 -1.00 1.91
C ASP A 53 -14.63 0.48 1.58
N GLU A 54 -14.64 0.78 0.28
CA GLU A 54 -14.39 2.13 -0.23
C GLU A 54 -15.39 3.15 0.33
N LYS A 55 -16.67 2.76 0.46
CA LYS A 55 -17.71 3.63 0.98
C LYS A 55 -17.40 4.06 2.42
N THR A 56 -16.97 3.13 3.26
CA THR A 56 -16.59 3.42 4.65
C THR A 56 -15.43 4.39 4.71
N VAL A 57 -14.38 4.17 3.90
CA VAL A 57 -13.23 5.08 3.83
C VAL A 57 -13.65 6.48 3.40
N LYS A 58 -14.46 6.59 2.35
CA LYS A 58 -14.96 7.89 1.86
C LYS A 58 -15.80 8.61 2.90
N GLU A 59 -16.70 7.90 3.60
CA GLU A 59 -17.51 8.49 4.67
C GLU A 59 -16.64 9.02 5.81
N LYS A 60 -15.65 8.26 6.23
CA LYS A 60 -14.71 8.69 7.29
C LYS A 60 -13.91 9.91 6.87
N MET A 61 -13.41 9.94 5.63
CA MET A 61 -12.67 11.08 5.10
C MET A 61 -13.53 12.34 5.01
N ASN A 62 -14.78 12.21 4.59
CA ASN A 62 -15.70 13.35 4.48
C ASN A 62 -16.08 13.93 5.84
N LYS A 63 -16.09 13.13 6.90
CA LYS A 63 -16.41 13.55 8.27
C LYS A 63 -15.18 14.00 9.06
N ALA A 64 -13.98 13.75 8.55
CA ALA A 64 -12.75 14.14 9.21
C ALA A 64 -12.56 15.66 9.18
N ASP A 65 -11.80 16.18 10.15
CA ASP A 65 -11.34 17.56 10.13
C ASP A 65 -10.64 17.84 8.80
N PRO A 66 -10.93 18.99 8.13
CA PRO A 66 -10.34 19.29 6.82
C PRO A 66 -8.81 19.31 6.80
N VAL A 67 -8.16 19.77 7.86
CA VAL A 67 -6.70 19.77 7.97
C VAL A 67 -6.18 18.35 8.09
N LEU A 68 -6.81 17.52 8.93
CA LEU A 68 -6.44 16.12 9.08
C LEU A 68 -6.63 15.35 7.78
N ALA A 69 -7.74 15.56 7.09
CA ALA A 69 -8.01 14.94 5.79
C ALA A 69 -6.95 15.32 4.76
N ALA A 70 -6.51 16.57 4.73
CA ALA A 70 -5.45 17.04 3.84
C ALA A 70 -4.11 16.36 4.15
N ILE A 71 -3.77 16.21 5.42
CA ILE A 71 -2.55 15.50 5.84
C ILE A 71 -2.60 14.04 5.39
N ILE A 72 -3.70 13.36 5.60
CA ILE A 72 -3.89 11.96 5.20
C ILE A 72 -3.74 11.80 3.68
N ARG A 73 -4.38 12.65 2.89
CA ARG A 73 -4.27 12.62 1.42
C ARG A 73 -2.83 12.88 0.97
N GLY A 74 -2.17 13.87 1.54
CA GLY A 74 -0.79 14.20 1.21
C GLY A 74 0.17 13.05 1.51
N LEU A 75 0.05 12.42 2.67
CA LEU A 75 0.85 11.26 3.03
C LEU A 75 0.58 10.07 2.11
N SER A 76 -0.68 9.85 1.75
CA SER A 76 -1.06 8.76 0.83
C SER A 76 -0.44 8.94 -0.56
N LEU A 77 -0.42 10.16 -1.08
CA LEU A 77 0.26 10.48 -2.34
C LEU A 77 1.76 10.22 -2.27
N ARG A 78 2.40 10.63 -1.19
CA ARG A 78 3.84 10.42 -0.98
C ARG A 78 4.19 8.93 -0.89
N ILE A 79 3.37 8.14 -0.22
CA ILE A 79 3.55 6.68 -0.14
C ILE A 79 3.45 6.06 -1.54
N GLY A 80 2.43 6.44 -2.32
CA GLY A 80 2.25 5.94 -3.68
C GLY A 80 3.44 6.28 -4.58
N ASP A 81 3.92 7.53 -4.52
CA ASP A 81 5.08 7.98 -5.29
C ASP A 81 6.36 7.26 -4.86
N ALA A 82 6.58 7.09 -3.55
CA ALA A 82 7.74 6.38 -3.03
C ALA A 82 7.76 4.91 -3.46
N ASN A 83 6.62 4.24 -3.42
CA ASN A 83 6.49 2.85 -3.85
C ASN A 83 6.74 2.71 -5.36
N ALA A 84 6.22 3.60 -6.17
CA ALA A 84 6.45 3.61 -7.61
C ALA A 84 7.92 3.85 -7.95
N LEU A 85 8.58 4.77 -7.25
CA LEU A 85 10.00 5.05 -7.45
C LEU A 85 10.88 3.87 -7.03
N ALA A 86 10.57 3.24 -5.91
CA ALA A 86 11.29 2.05 -5.42
C ALA A 86 11.21 0.90 -6.44
N GLU A 87 10.03 0.65 -6.99
CA GLU A 87 9.84 -0.38 -8.01
C GLU A 87 10.61 -0.04 -9.29
N LYS A 88 10.56 1.21 -9.73
CA LYS A 88 11.31 1.67 -10.91
C LYS A 88 12.80 1.39 -10.76
N HIS A 89 13.40 1.78 -9.63
CA HIS A 89 14.81 1.55 -9.36
C HIS A 89 15.14 0.06 -9.28
N TRP A 90 14.28 -0.74 -8.69
CA TRP A 90 14.46 -2.19 -8.59
C TRP A 90 14.44 -2.85 -9.97
N LEU A 91 13.51 -2.46 -10.85
CA LEU A 91 13.42 -2.97 -12.22
C LEU A 91 14.64 -2.57 -13.03
N GLU A 92 15.10 -1.31 -12.93
CA GLU A 92 16.31 -0.83 -13.61
C GLU A 92 17.55 -1.61 -13.16
N LEU A 93 17.70 -1.85 -11.87
CA LEU A 93 18.81 -2.62 -11.32
C LEU A 93 18.78 -4.08 -11.78
N SER A 94 17.62 -4.69 -11.83
CA SER A 94 17.45 -6.07 -12.31
C SER A 94 17.83 -6.19 -13.78
N LEU A 95 17.44 -5.23 -14.61
CA LEU A 95 17.82 -5.18 -16.01
C LEU A 95 19.33 -5.00 -16.18
N TYR A 96 19.92 -4.08 -15.44
CA TYR A 96 21.36 -3.84 -15.44
C TYR A 96 22.16 -5.09 -15.09
N LYS A 97 21.77 -5.82 -14.03
CA LYS A 97 22.40 -7.06 -13.64
C LYS A 97 22.29 -8.15 -14.72
N SER A 98 21.14 -8.21 -15.40
CA SER A 98 20.93 -9.14 -16.50
C SER A 98 21.82 -8.85 -17.70
N LEU A 99 22.07 -7.56 -17.99
CA LEU A 99 22.91 -7.12 -19.11
C LEU A 99 24.41 -7.14 -18.79
N GLY A 100 24.76 -7.06 -17.53
CA GLY A 100 26.15 -6.95 -17.08
C GLY A 100 26.94 -8.25 -17.01
N LYS A 101 26.38 -9.36 -17.48
CA LYS A 101 27.03 -10.67 -17.46
C LYS A 101 27.98 -10.87 -18.64
#